data_c0088e0f6fd1edb862cfe082fd717b2c
#
_entry.id   c0088e0f6fd1edb862cfe082fd717b2c
#
_cell.length_a   1.000
_cell.length_b   1.000
_cell.length_c   1.000
_cell.angle_alpha   90.00
_cell.angle_beta   90.00
_cell.angle_gamma   90.00
#
_symmetry.space_group_name_H-M   'P 1'
#
loop_
_entity.id
_entity.type
_entity.pdbx_description
1 polymer ?
#
loop_
_entity_poly.entity_id
_entity_poly.type
_entity_poly.pdbx_seq_one_letter_code
_entity_poly.pdbx_strand_id
1 'polypeptide(L)'
;MTDILENFSITLQEWLMNPLLNPFHYLLAAVCTFWLFRRISILRTGGKFWEPFHIVGDTLYIHAAFYCIGRRVIPFSEMAVVHISYASGRGGRRYIVKIRRKKGIAKVFMIGTNKKELQKLEELKKALKKHRVAVRGWG
;
A
#
# COMPACT_ATOMS: atom_id res chain seq x y z
N MET A 1 -12.53 -33.99 16.84
CA MET A 1 -11.90 -32.66 16.86
C MET A 1 -10.41 -32.75 17.15
N THR A 2 -9.99 -33.51 18.14
CA THR A 2 -8.58 -33.79 18.44
C THR A 2 -7.83 -34.42 17.27
N ASP A 3 -8.41 -35.37 16.56
CA ASP A 3 -7.78 -36.07 15.43
C ASP A 3 -7.49 -35.13 14.24
N ILE A 4 -8.32 -34.13 14.00
CA ILE A 4 -8.13 -33.13 12.93
C ILE A 4 -6.96 -32.22 13.28
N LEU A 5 -6.85 -31.82 14.53
CA LEU A 5 -5.75 -30.96 14.99
C LEU A 5 -4.42 -31.70 15.02
N GLU A 6 -4.42 -32.97 15.42
CA GLU A 6 -3.24 -33.84 15.37
C GLU A 6 -2.77 -34.05 13.93
N ASN A 7 -3.66 -34.45 13.03
CA ASN A 7 -3.35 -34.63 11.63
C ASN A 7 -2.84 -33.34 10.97
N PHE A 8 -3.44 -32.21 11.31
CA PHE A 8 -2.98 -30.90 10.82
C PHE A 8 -1.58 -30.58 11.34
N SER A 9 -1.33 -30.85 12.62
CA SER A 9 -0.03 -30.62 13.25
C SER A 9 1.07 -31.50 12.62
N ILE A 10 0.79 -32.78 12.38
CA ILE A 10 1.73 -33.71 11.74
C ILE A 10 2.01 -33.28 10.30
N THR A 11 0.98 -32.97 9.52
CA THR A 11 1.13 -32.51 8.14
C THR A 11 1.92 -31.21 8.07
N LEU A 12 1.65 -30.27 8.96
CA LEU A 12 2.39 -29.02 9.04
C LEU A 12 3.86 -29.26 9.39
N GLN A 13 4.11 -30.17 10.32
CA GLN A 13 5.47 -30.51 10.75
C GLN A 13 6.27 -31.19 9.64
N GLU A 14 5.66 -32.14 8.92
CA GLU A 14 6.27 -32.79 7.76
C GLU A 14 6.57 -31.77 6.66
N TRP A 15 5.67 -30.84 6.41
CA TRP A 15 5.84 -29.77 5.44
C TRP A 15 6.99 -28.84 5.81
N LEU A 16 7.08 -28.43 7.08
CA LEU A 16 8.16 -27.58 7.60
C LEU A 16 9.52 -28.26 7.60
N MET A 17 9.54 -29.58 7.79
CA MET A 17 10.79 -30.37 7.85
C MET A 17 11.28 -30.82 6.47
N ASN A 18 10.53 -30.57 5.40
CA ASN A 18 10.96 -30.95 4.06
C ASN A 18 12.13 -30.08 3.59
N PRO A 19 13.33 -30.65 3.36
CA PRO A 19 14.51 -29.87 2.99
C PRO A 19 14.42 -29.19 1.63
N LEU A 20 13.58 -29.68 0.73
CA LEU A 20 13.34 -29.07 -0.59
C LEU A 20 12.48 -27.80 -0.51
N LEU A 21 11.61 -27.74 0.49
CA LEU A 21 10.69 -26.60 0.70
C LEU A 21 11.20 -25.61 1.76
N ASN A 22 12.25 -25.95 2.47
CA ASN A 22 12.77 -25.16 3.58
C ASN A 22 13.10 -23.70 3.21
N PRO A 23 13.84 -23.40 2.12
CA PRO A 23 14.08 -22.01 1.70
C PRO A 23 12.79 -21.28 1.30
N PHE A 24 11.81 -21.99 0.79
CA PHE A 24 10.51 -21.44 0.41
C PHE A 24 9.71 -21.00 1.65
N HIS A 25 9.76 -21.78 2.72
CA HIS A 25 9.11 -21.45 4.00
C HIS A 25 9.71 -20.19 4.64
N TYR A 26 11.01 -20.06 4.65
CA TYR A 26 11.69 -18.87 5.18
C TYR A 26 11.32 -17.61 4.37
N LEU A 27 11.30 -17.72 3.05
CA LEU A 27 10.88 -16.64 2.18
C LEU A 27 9.43 -16.22 2.45
N LEU A 28 8.52 -17.20 2.54
CA LEU A 28 7.10 -16.95 2.83
C LEU A 28 6.93 -16.30 4.20
N ALA A 29 7.59 -16.81 5.22
CA ALA A 29 7.56 -16.24 6.57
C ALA A 29 8.09 -14.81 6.58
N ALA A 30 9.17 -14.52 5.88
CA ALA A 30 9.74 -13.18 5.77
C ALA A 30 8.77 -12.20 5.09
N VAL A 31 8.15 -12.62 3.98
CA VAL A 31 7.17 -11.80 3.25
C VAL A 31 5.93 -11.54 4.12
N CYS A 32 5.39 -12.55 4.80
CA CYS A 32 4.24 -12.40 5.68
C CYS A 32 4.55 -11.48 6.87
N THR A 33 5.71 -11.62 7.48
CA THR A 33 6.17 -10.79 8.59
C THR A 33 6.32 -9.34 8.16
N PHE A 34 6.96 -9.11 7.02
CA PHE A 34 7.13 -7.79 6.46
C PHE A 34 5.78 -7.13 6.12
N TRP A 35 4.88 -7.88 5.51
CA TRP A 35 3.54 -7.41 5.19
C TRP A 35 2.75 -7.05 6.45
N LEU A 36 2.78 -7.92 7.45
CA LEU A 36 2.09 -7.71 8.73
C LEU A 36 2.66 -6.49 9.48
N PHE A 37 3.98 -6.39 9.56
CA PHE A 37 4.66 -5.24 10.16
C PHE A 37 4.24 -3.92 9.49
N ARG A 38 4.16 -3.93 8.17
CA ARG A 38 3.69 -2.79 7.38
C ARG A 38 2.26 -2.42 7.72
N ARG A 39 1.37 -3.41 7.86
CA ARG A 39 -0.04 -3.18 8.22
C ARG A 39 -0.21 -2.68 9.65
N ILE A 40 0.57 -3.17 10.57
CA ILE A 40 0.60 -2.65 11.95
C ILE A 40 1.05 -1.19 11.97
N SER A 41 2.02 -0.82 11.16
CA SER A 41 2.48 0.57 11.04
C SER A 41 1.37 1.51 10.57
N ILE A 42 0.47 1.06 9.69
CA ILE A 42 -0.71 1.82 9.27
C ILE A 42 -1.61 2.13 10.47
N LEU A 43 -1.91 1.14 11.28
CA LEU A 43 -2.75 1.32 12.46
C LEU A 43 -2.12 2.27 13.49
N ARG A 44 -0.81 2.18 13.67
CA ARG A 44 -0.06 3.06 14.60
C ARG A 44 -0.08 4.51 14.17
N THR A 45 -0.16 4.77 12.87
CA THR A 45 -0.16 6.14 12.33
C THR A 45 -1.58 6.71 12.12
N GLY A 46 -2.61 6.00 12.59
CA GLY A 46 -3.99 6.46 12.57
C GLY A 46 -4.80 6.09 11.33
N GLY A 47 -4.24 5.27 10.44
CA GLY A 47 -4.95 4.75 9.26
C GLY A 47 -5.73 3.48 9.55
N LYS A 48 -6.60 3.11 8.62
CA LYS A 48 -7.30 1.83 8.63
C LYS A 48 -6.47 0.75 7.93
N PHE A 49 -6.60 -0.49 8.38
CA PHE A 49 -5.78 -1.61 7.93
C PHE A 49 -5.71 -1.79 6.39
N TRP A 50 -6.81 -1.57 5.68
CA TRP A 50 -6.90 -1.81 4.24
C TRP A 50 -6.82 -0.54 3.37
N GLU A 51 -6.56 0.60 3.95
CA GLU A 51 -6.47 1.83 3.17
C GLU A 51 -5.19 1.89 2.32
N PRO A 52 -5.27 2.39 1.07
CA PRO A 52 -4.08 2.58 0.23
C PRO A 52 -3.18 3.72 0.72
N PHE A 53 -3.75 4.69 1.38
CA PHE A 53 -3.08 5.82 2.02
C PHE A 53 -3.96 6.39 3.12
N HIS A 54 -3.38 7.20 3.99
CA HIS A 54 -4.15 8.04 4.92
C HIS A 54 -3.45 9.38 5.12
N ILE A 55 -4.20 10.35 5.59
CA ILE A 55 -3.74 11.71 5.82
C ILE A 55 -3.87 12.04 7.29
N VAL A 56 -2.77 12.47 7.91
CA VAL A 56 -2.75 12.97 9.28
C VAL A 56 -2.17 14.37 9.26
N GLY A 57 -3.01 15.36 9.58
CA GLY A 57 -2.61 16.77 9.52
C GLY A 57 -2.15 17.17 8.12
N ASP A 58 -0.89 17.57 8.01
CA ASP A 58 -0.27 18.04 6.77
C ASP A 58 0.58 16.98 6.07
N THR A 59 0.43 15.71 6.43
CA THR A 59 1.28 14.63 5.98
C THR A 59 0.48 13.51 5.35
N LEU A 60 0.93 13.05 4.19
CA LEU A 60 0.39 11.89 3.49
C LEU A 60 1.22 10.64 3.83
N TYR A 61 0.55 9.59 4.26
CA TYR A 61 1.12 8.26 4.51
C TYR A 61 0.66 7.29 3.43
N ILE A 62 1.58 6.77 2.63
CA ILE A 62 1.28 5.88 1.50
C ILE A 62 1.43 4.43 1.93
N HIS A 63 0.39 3.63 1.77
CA HIS A 63 0.33 2.23 2.16
C HIS A 63 0.08 1.28 0.99
N ALA A 64 -0.12 1.81 -0.21
CA ALA A 64 -0.32 1.01 -1.41
C ALA A 64 0.80 -0.02 -1.59
N ALA A 65 0.43 -1.25 -1.95
CA ALA A 65 1.37 -2.37 -2.03
C ALA A 65 2.36 -2.24 -3.18
N PHE A 66 1.94 -1.60 -4.27
CA PHE A 66 2.68 -1.56 -5.52
C PHE A 66 3.28 -0.18 -5.80
N TYR A 67 4.47 -0.18 -6.37
CA TYR A 67 5.15 0.98 -6.96
C TYR A 67 5.62 2.08 -6.01
N CYS A 68 5.44 1.96 -4.72
CA CYS A 68 5.99 2.93 -3.78
C CYS A 68 7.22 2.38 -3.06
N ILE A 69 8.39 2.63 -3.63
CA ILE A 69 9.67 2.25 -3.05
C ILE A 69 10.25 3.45 -2.27
N GLY A 70 10.86 3.16 -1.14
CA GLY A 70 11.53 4.17 -0.30
C GLY A 70 10.57 4.89 0.66
N ARG A 71 10.83 6.18 0.87
CA ARG A 71 10.08 6.99 1.83
C ARG A 71 8.59 7.07 1.46
N ARG A 72 7.74 6.66 2.39
CA ARG A 72 6.28 6.59 2.21
C ARG A 72 5.52 7.68 2.97
N VAL A 73 6.22 8.49 3.69
CA VAL A 73 5.67 9.61 4.48
C VAL A 73 6.09 10.89 3.78
N ILE A 74 5.14 11.62 3.23
CA ILE A 74 5.40 12.82 2.44
C ILE A 74 4.55 13.96 2.96
N PRO A 75 5.15 15.00 3.57
CA PRO A 75 4.43 16.21 3.90
C PRO A 75 3.93 16.92 2.63
N PHE A 76 2.74 17.51 2.69
CA PHE A 76 2.21 18.26 1.54
C PHE A 76 3.10 19.45 1.12
N SER A 77 3.84 20.00 2.07
CA SER A 77 4.81 21.08 1.80
C SER A 77 5.97 20.66 0.88
N GLU A 78 6.31 19.37 0.87
CA GLU A 78 7.35 18.81 -0.01
C GLU A 78 6.85 18.47 -1.41
N MET A 79 5.56 18.51 -1.64
CA MET A 79 4.96 18.18 -2.94
C MET A 79 5.01 19.38 -3.88
N ALA A 80 5.51 19.17 -5.09
CA ALA A 80 5.50 20.19 -6.14
C ALA A 80 4.23 20.09 -6.99
N VAL A 81 4.00 18.91 -7.54
CA VAL A 81 2.83 18.62 -8.41
C VAL A 81 2.41 17.17 -8.22
N VAL A 82 1.12 16.91 -8.23
CA VAL A 82 0.56 15.57 -8.24
C VAL A 82 -0.13 15.32 -9.58
N HIS A 83 0.31 14.27 -10.26
CA HIS A 83 -0.31 13.81 -11.50
C HIS A 83 -1.20 12.61 -11.20
N ILE A 84 -2.46 12.70 -11.58
CA ILE A 84 -3.42 11.60 -11.47
C ILE A 84 -3.82 11.19 -12.88
N SER A 85 -3.53 9.95 -13.24
CA SER A 85 -3.86 9.38 -14.55
C SER A 85 -4.71 8.12 -14.37
N TYR A 86 -5.44 7.79 -15.43
CA TYR A 86 -6.30 6.62 -15.46
C TYR A 86 -5.70 5.58 -16.41
N ALA A 87 -5.52 4.38 -15.90
CA ALA A 87 -5.01 3.27 -16.67
C ALA A 87 -6.04 2.14 -16.74
N SER A 88 -6.27 1.63 -17.94
CA SER A 88 -7.09 0.45 -18.18
C SER A 88 -6.23 -0.63 -18.81
N GLY A 89 -6.31 -1.85 -18.31
CA GLY A 89 -5.52 -2.97 -18.80
C GLY A 89 -6.09 -4.33 -18.40
N ARG A 90 -5.34 -5.40 -18.62
CA ARG A 90 -5.76 -6.77 -18.27
C ARG A 90 -6.06 -6.97 -16.78
N GLY A 91 -5.44 -6.18 -15.91
CA GLY A 91 -5.69 -6.17 -14.47
C GLY A 91 -6.86 -5.31 -14.00
N GLY A 92 -7.67 -4.76 -14.92
CA GLY A 92 -8.79 -3.86 -14.62
C GLY A 92 -8.43 -2.39 -14.76
N ARG A 93 -9.29 -1.54 -14.21
CA ARG A 93 -9.15 -0.08 -14.24
C ARG A 93 -8.52 0.41 -12.94
N ARG A 94 -7.54 1.30 -13.05
CA ARG A 94 -6.85 1.87 -11.89
C ARG A 94 -6.47 3.31 -12.11
N TYR A 95 -6.41 4.07 -11.03
CA TYR A 95 -5.83 5.41 -11.03
C TYR A 95 -4.37 5.33 -10.59
N ILE A 96 -3.50 5.99 -11.34
CA ILE A 96 -2.07 6.11 -11.02
C ILE A 96 -1.85 7.50 -10.48
N VAL A 97 -1.37 7.58 -9.24
CA VAL A 97 -1.02 8.83 -8.58
C VAL A 97 0.48 8.97 -8.54
N LYS A 98 1.00 9.97 -9.23
CA LYS A 98 2.43 10.29 -9.26
C LYS A 98 2.66 11.61 -8.54
N ILE A 99 3.36 11.55 -7.43
CA ILE A 99 3.71 12.72 -6.62
C ILE A 99 5.12 13.16 -6.98
N ARG A 100 5.24 14.33 -7.62
CA ARG A 100 6.53 14.99 -7.80
C ARG A 100 6.86 15.79 -6.56
N ARG A 101 7.99 15.48 -5.98
CA ARG A 101 8.52 16.21 -4.82
C ARG A 101 9.38 17.38 -5.28
N LYS A 102 9.45 18.42 -4.48
CA LYS A 102 10.35 19.57 -4.70
C LYS A 102 11.82 19.14 -4.75
N LYS A 103 12.18 18.16 -3.91
CA LYS A 103 13.51 17.53 -3.90
C LYS A 103 13.36 16.02 -3.82
N GLY A 104 14.09 15.29 -4.64
CA GLY A 104 14.12 13.82 -4.62
C GLY A 104 13.27 13.16 -5.69
N ILE A 105 13.21 11.85 -5.64
CA ILE A 105 12.54 10.99 -6.61
C ILE A 105 11.02 11.08 -6.45
N ALA A 106 10.31 11.12 -7.56
CA ALA A 106 8.84 11.06 -7.55
C ALA A 106 8.34 9.74 -6.97
N LYS A 107 7.21 9.79 -6.26
CA LYS A 107 6.54 8.61 -5.71
C LYS A 107 5.32 8.29 -6.54
N VAL A 108 5.15 7.03 -6.86
CA VAL A 108 4.02 6.51 -7.65
C VAL A 108 3.30 5.44 -6.87
N PHE A 109 1.99 5.51 -6.83
CA PHE A 109 1.15 4.46 -6.29
C PHE A 109 -0.16 4.35 -7.05
N MET A 110 -0.83 3.22 -6.93
CA MET A 110 -2.08 2.95 -7.62
C MET A 110 -3.26 2.92 -6.65
N ILE A 111 -4.39 3.42 -7.11
CA ILE A 111 -5.68 3.36 -6.44
C ILE A 111 -6.65 2.62 -7.36
N GLY A 112 -7.39 1.65 -6.82
CA GLY A 112 -8.43 0.96 -7.57
C GLY A 112 -9.67 1.82 -7.85
N THR A 113 -10.62 1.25 -8.54
CA THR A 113 -11.88 1.91 -8.91
C THR A 113 -13.08 1.52 -8.05
N ASN A 114 -12.85 0.82 -6.95
CA ASN A 114 -13.89 0.51 -5.97
C ASN A 114 -14.46 1.79 -5.36
N LYS A 115 -15.72 1.75 -4.97
CA LYS A 115 -16.39 2.91 -4.37
C LYS A 115 -15.62 3.52 -3.18
N LYS A 116 -15.06 2.67 -2.31
CA LYS A 116 -14.25 3.13 -1.17
C LYS A 116 -12.95 3.81 -1.61
N GLU A 117 -12.29 3.27 -2.63
CA GLU A 117 -11.04 3.82 -3.16
C GLU A 117 -11.27 5.11 -3.94
N LEU A 118 -12.40 5.23 -4.65
CA LEU A 118 -12.80 6.49 -5.28
C LEU A 118 -13.08 7.59 -4.24
N GLN A 119 -13.70 7.24 -3.11
CA GLN A 119 -13.88 8.17 -2.00
C GLN A 119 -12.53 8.64 -1.44
N LYS A 120 -11.57 7.72 -1.32
CA LYS A 120 -10.20 8.04 -0.90
C LYS A 120 -9.51 8.98 -1.89
N LEU A 121 -9.68 8.76 -3.18
CA LEU A 121 -9.14 9.64 -4.21
C LEU A 121 -9.72 11.06 -4.11
N GLU A 122 -11.02 11.19 -3.85
CA GLU A 122 -11.66 12.49 -3.62
C GLU A 122 -11.14 13.18 -2.34
N GLU A 123 -10.92 12.43 -1.27
CA GLU A 123 -10.27 12.95 -0.05
C GLU A 123 -8.87 13.48 -0.34
N LEU A 124 -8.08 12.76 -1.14
CA LEU A 124 -6.75 13.19 -1.56
C LEU A 124 -6.81 14.48 -2.35
N LYS A 125 -7.70 14.57 -3.33
CA LYS A 125 -7.90 15.78 -4.14
C LYS A 125 -8.27 17.00 -3.29
N LYS A 126 -9.17 16.81 -2.32
CA LYS A 126 -9.56 17.88 -1.39
C LYS A 126 -8.40 18.34 -0.53
N ALA A 127 -7.61 17.39 -0.01
CA ALA A 127 -6.43 17.71 0.80
C ALA A 127 -5.36 18.44 -0.01
N LEU A 128 -5.12 18.02 -1.23
CA LEU A 128 -4.18 18.70 -2.15
C LEU A 128 -4.63 20.13 -2.45
N LYS A 129 -5.91 20.33 -2.69
CA LYS A 129 -6.47 21.68 -2.91
C LYS A 129 -6.36 22.55 -1.66
N LYS A 130 -6.62 21.99 -0.49
CA LYS A 130 -6.48 22.69 0.81
C LYS A 130 -5.05 23.16 1.04
N HIS A 131 -4.06 22.34 0.69
CA HIS A 131 -2.63 22.65 0.84
C HIS A 131 -2.02 23.35 -0.37
N ARG A 132 -2.83 23.78 -1.33
CA ARG A 132 -2.42 24.49 -2.55
C ARG A 132 -1.39 23.73 -3.39
N VAL A 133 -1.47 22.41 -3.42
CA VAL A 133 -0.65 21.58 -4.28
C VAL A 133 -1.33 21.46 -5.66
N ALA A 134 -0.57 21.73 -6.72
CA ALA A 134 -1.10 21.62 -8.08
C ALA A 134 -1.41 20.16 -8.45
N VAL A 135 -2.61 19.92 -8.98
CA VAL A 135 -3.04 18.62 -9.49
C VAL A 135 -3.16 18.72 -11.00
N ARG A 136 -2.48 17.84 -11.71
CA ARG A 136 -2.46 17.80 -13.18
C ARG A 136 -2.80 16.42 -13.72
N GLY A 137 -3.15 16.36 -14.99
CA GLY A 137 -3.17 15.15 -15.78
C GLY A 137 -4.38 14.28 -15.56
N TRP A 138 -5.54 14.83 -15.52
CA TRP A 138 -6.72 14.01 -15.54
C TRP A 138 -7.87 14.69 -16.26
N GLY A 139 -8.32 14.05 -17.26
CA GLY A 139 -9.54 14.43 -17.93
C GLY A 139 -10.73 13.71 -17.38
#